data_9f6179535128f441d316d941111bac2b
#
_entry.id   9f6179535128f441d316d941111bac2b
#
_cell.length_a   1.000
_cell.length_b   1.000
_cell.length_c   1.000
_cell.angle_alpha   90.00
_cell.angle_beta   90.00
_cell.angle_gamma   90.00
#
_symmetry.space_group_name_H-M   'P 1'
#
loop_
_entity.id
_entity.type
_entity.pdbx_description
1 polymer ?
#
loop_
_entity_poly.entity_id
_entity_poly.type
_entity_poly.pdbx_seq_one_letter_code
_entity_poly.pdbx_strand_id
1 'polypeptide(L)'
;DQESADLLARIYKDEIAHVGYGLKWLRRWKENAQSDWDAWHKQLHFPLSPIRAKGMTPFNEEGRRKAGLTEDFISSLKHFQASRGRSPDLYWFNPDVELAAASQTWTPPKRLEDLAADLEYAFALAATSSDDLVLLRNLPTAHHREYLAQHNLSFPEVAPLSELTTIRKERNIREERPWGI
;
A
#
# COMPACT_ATOMS: atom_id res chain seq x y z
N ASP A 1 2.68 -12.25 39.27
CA ASP A 1 2.41 -13.60 39.74
C ASP A 1 2.06 -14.54 38.58
N GLN A 2 2.03 -15.83 38.80
CA GLN A 2 1.82 -16.85 37.76
C GLN A 2 0.37 -16.80 37.23
N GLU A 3 -0.61 -16.58 38.09
CA GLU A 3 -2.02 -16.53 37.74
C GLU A 3 -2.30 -15.37 36.76
N SER A 4 -1.76 -14.18 37.02
CA SER A 4 -1.87 -13.05 36.12
C SER A 4 -1.19 -13.30 34.77
N ALA A 5 -0.04 -13.98 34.76
CA ALA A 5 0.66 -14.35 33.52
C ALA A 5 -0.17 -15.33 32.68
N ASP A 6 -0.79 -16.32 33.32
CA ASP A 6 -1.63 -17.32 32.65
C ASP A 6 -2.91 -16.69 32.09
N LEU A 7 -3.50 -15.73 32.82
CA LEU A 7 -4.65 -14.96 32.34
C LEU A 7 -4.28 -14.12 31.10
N LEU A 8 -3.15 -13.41 31.13
CA LEU A 8 -2.69 -12.62 29.99
C LEU A 8 -2.38 -13.49 28.77
N ALA A 9 -1.79 -14.67 28.98
CA ALA A 9 -1.56 -15.62 27.88
C ALA A 9 -2.86 -16.11 27.24
N ARG A 10 -3.91 -16.32 28.02
CA ARG A 10 -5.25 -16.67 27.53
C ARG A 10 -5.86 -15.53 26.72
N ILE A 11 -5.87 -14.31 27.28
CA ILE A 11 -6.37 -13.12 26.60
C ILE A 11 -5.64 -12.92 25.27
N TYR A 12 -4.31 -13.03 25.25
CA TYR A 12 -3.51 -12.91 24.02
C TYR A 12 -3.94 -13.93 22.95
N LYS A 13 -4.20 -15.17 23.34
CA LYS A 13 -4.68 -16.22 22.43
C LYS A 13 -6.08 -15.88 21.86
N ASP A 14 -6.96 -15.40 22.71
CA ASP A 14 -8.32 -15.01 22.32
C ASP A 14 -8.29 -13.81 21.36
N GLU A 15 -7.42 -12.81 21.60
CA GLU A 15 -7.27 -11.67 20.69
C GLU A 15 -6.73 -12.07 19.30
N ILE A 16 -5.80 -13.04 19.22
CA ILE A 16 -5.38 -13.60 17.93
C ILE A 16 -6.57 -14.21 17.18
N ALA A 17 -7.44 -14.96 17.88
CA ALA A 17 -8.61 -15.55 17.27
C ALA A 17 -9.63 -14.50 16.82
N HIS A 18 -9.85 -13.43 17.58
CA HIS A 18 -10.73 -12.31 17.22
C HIS A 18 -10.25 -11.60 15.94
N VAL A 19 -8.97 -11.29 15.86
CA VAL A 19 -8.38 -10.69 14.64
C VAL A 19 -8.55 -11.61 13.43
N GLY A 20 -8.27 -12.91 13.60
CA GLY A 20 -8.45 -13.90 12.52
C GLY A 20 -9.90 -14.03 12.06
N TYR A 21 -10.86 -13.93 12.98
CA TYR A 21 -12.27 -13.91 12.65
C TYR A 21 -12.66 -12.68 11.84
N GLY A 22 -12.21 -11.50 12.24
CA GLY A 22 -12.42 -10.26 11.48
C GLY A 22 -11.84 -10.34 10.07
N LEU A 23 -10.61 -10.87 9.95
CA LEU A 23 -9.95 -11.08 8.66
C LEU A 23 -10.72 -12.02 7.73
N LYS A 24 -11.34 -13.09 8.28
CA LYS A 24 -12.18 -14.00 7.50
C LYS A 24 -13.35 -13.24 6.86
N TRP A 25 -13.98 -12.32 7.57
CA TRP A 25 -15.07 -11.51 7.04
C TRP A 25 -14.59 -10.49 6.02
N LEU A 26 -13.47 -9.80 6.27
CA LEU A 26 -12.86 -8.91 5.31
C LEU A 26 -12.63 -9.62 3.96
N ARG A 27 -12.04 -10.82 3.99
CA ARG A 27 -11.77 -11.63 2.78
C ARG A 27 -13.04 -12.07 2.06
N ARG A 28 -14.14 -12.23 2.77
CA ARG A 28 -15.43 -12.58 2.18
C ARG A 28 -16.06 -11.41 1.41
N TRP A 29 -15.80 -10.18 1.86
CA TRP A 29 -16.45 -9.00 1.32
C TRP A 29 -15.58 -8.18 0.36
N LYS A 30 -14.26 -8.34 0.40
CA LYS A 30 -13.36 -7.64 -0.50
C LYS A 30 -13.45 -8.18 -1.93
N GLU A 31 -13.05 -7.38 -2.90
CA GLU A 31 -12.88 -7.81 -4.28
C GLU A 31 -11.72 -8.82 -4.40
N ASN A 32 -11.88 -9.84 -5.27
CA ASN A 32 -10.89 -10.93 -5.38
C ASN A 32 -9.48 -10.46 -5.78
N ALA A 33 -9.37 -9.42 -6.60
CA ALA A 33 -8.09 -8.87 -7.05
C ALA A 33 -7.42 -7.94 -6.03
N GLN A 34 -8.15 -7.51 -5.00
CA GLN A 34 -7.67 -6.56 -4.01
C GLN A 34 -6.86 -7.24 -2.92
N SER A 35 -5.75 -6.63 -2.46
CA SER A 35 -5.02 -7.13 -1.29
C SER A 35 -5.84 -6.97 0.00
N ASP A 36 -5.53 -7.76 1.03
CA ASP A 36 -6.17 -7.62 2.34
C ASP A 36 -5.87 -6.24 2.95
N TRP A 37 -4.66 -5.73 2.76
CA TRP A 37 -4.24 -4.41 3.21
C TRP A 37 -5.06 -3.30 2.56
N ASP A 38 -5.16 -3.28 1.22
CA ASP A 38 -5.87 -2.23 0.50
C ASP A 38 -7.36 -2.23 0.83
N ALA A 39 -7.97 -3.43 0.90
CA ALA A 39 -9.37 -3.58 1.28
C ALA A 39 -9.64 -3.03 2.68
N TRP A 40 -8.78 -3.36 3.63
CA TRP A 40 -8.90 -2.92 5.01
C TRP A 40 -8.62 -1.41 5.14
N HIS A 41 -7.53 -0.93 4.56
CA HIS A 41 -7.10 0.47 4.66
C HIS A 41 -8.14 1.43 4.08
N LYS A 42 -8.71 1.10 2.93
CA LYS A 42 -9.76 1.90 2.27
C LYS A 42 -11.04 2.05 3.10
N GLN A 43 -11.33 1.10 3.98
CA GLN A 43 -12.54 1.12 4.82
C GLN A 43 -12.33 1.83 6.17
N LEU A 44 -11.11 2.25 6.48
CA LEU A 44 -10.84 2.94 7.74
C LEU A 44 -11.31 4.39 7.67
N HIS A 45 -12.12 4.77 8.65
CA HIS A 45 -12.59 6.14 8.86
C HIS A 45 -12.26 6.59 10.28
N PHE A 46 -12.07 7.89 10.44
CA PHE A 46 -11.84 8.47 11.78
C PHE A 46 -12.92 7.97 12.78
N PRO A 47 -12.54 7.53 13.97
CA PRO A 47 -11.22 7.61 14.63
C PRO A 47 -10.29 6.41 14.38
N LEU A 48 -10.66 5.47 13.52
CA LEU A 48 -9.83 4.30 13.22
C LEU A 48 -8.71 4.68 12.23
N SER A 49 -7.53 4.14 12.46
CA SER A 49 -6.37 4.38 11.58
C SER A 49 -5.37 3.23 11.67
N PRO A 50 -4.52 3.04 10.64
CA PRO A 50 -3.48 2.02 10.69
C PRO A 50 -2.52 2.21 11.87
N ILE A 51 -2.25 3.43 12.29
CA ILE A 51 -1.34 3.68 13.42
C ILE A 51 -1.88 3.08 14.73
N ARG A 52 -3.20 3.07 14.92
CA ARG A 52 -3.83 2.43 16.07
C ARG A 52 -3.70 0.92 16.03
N ALA A 53 -3.88 0.32 14.84
CA ALA A 53 -3.71 -1.12 14.64
C ALA A 53 -2.23 -1.55 14.73
N LYS A 54 -1.30 -0.68 14.37
CA LYS A 54 0.14 -0.89 14.56
C LYS A 54 0.48 -1.09 16.03
N GLY A 55 -0.16 -0.36 16.92
CA GLY A 55 0.05 -0.46 18.35
C GLY A 55 1.39 0.08 18.81
N MET A 56 1.81 -0.35 19.99
CA MET A 56 3.07 0.08 20.63
C MET A 56 4.25 -0.81 20.19
N THR A 57 5.46 -0.31 20.36
CA THR A 57 6.69 -1.08 20.19
C THR A 57 6.96 -1.99 21.40
N PRO A 58 7.50 -3.21 21.18
CA PRO A 58 7.91 -3.81 19.90
C PRO A 58 6.70 -4.27 19.06
N PHE A 59 6.82 -4.13 17.73
CA PHE A 59 5.78 -4.56 16.80
C PHE A 59 5.70 -6.10 16.74
N ASN A 60 4.56 -6.66 17.11
CA ASN A 60 4.37 -8.10 17.22
C ASN A 60 3.99 -8.74 15.87
N GLU A 61 4.96 -9.10 15.06
CA GLU A 61 4.75 -9.76 13.77
C GLU A 61 4.21 -11.19 13.94
N GLU A 62 4.72 -11.94 14.92
CA GLU A 62 4.34 -13.33 15.12
C GLU A 62 2.85 -13.48 15.46
N GLY A 63 2.34 -12.64 16.35
CA GLY A 63 0.91 -12.62 16.68
C GLY A 63 0.03 -12.33 15.48
N ARG A 64 0.49 -11.45 14.60
CA ARG A 64 -0.21 -11.10 13.35
C ARG A 64 -0.21 -12.26 12.34
N ARG A 65 0.92 -12.95 12.18
CA ARG A 65 0.98 -14.19 11.37
C ARG A 65 0.05 -15.26 11.91
N LYS A 66 0.03 -15.47 13.24
CA LYS A 66 -0.87 -16.42 13.88
C LYS A 66 -2.35 -16.09 13.68
N ALA A 67 -2.68 -14.81 13.58
CA ALA A 67 -4.03 -14.36 13.23
C ALA A 67 -4.37 -14.52 11.73
N GLY A 68 -3.39 -14.90 10.90
CA GLY A 68 -3.56 -15.16 9.47
C GLY A 68 -3.41 -13.94 8.55
N LEU A 69 -2.82 -12.85 9.05
CA LEU A 69 -2.47 -11.69 8.22
C LEU A 69 -1.35 -12.06 7.23
N THR A 70 -1.44 -11.56 6.00
CA THR A 70 -0.43 -11.77 4.95
C THR A 70 0.85 -10.98 5.24
N GLU A 71 1.98 -11.39 4.67
CA GLU A 71 3.24 -10.65 4.81
C GLU A 71 3.12 -9.23 4.23
N ASP A 72 2.38 -9.04 3.11
CA ASP A 72 2.06 -7.71 2.58
C ASP A 72 1.36 -6.83 3.63
N PHE A 73 0.34 -7.37 4.31
CA PHE A 73 -0.38 -6.63 5.34
C PHE A 73 0.53 -6.28 6.53
N ILE A 74 1.31 -7.25 7.01
CA ILE A 74 2.23 -7.08 8.15
C ILE A 74 3.30 -6.04 7.82
N SER A 75 3.91 -6.13 6.62
CA SER A 75 4.92 -5.20 6.14
C SER A 75 4.35 -3.79 6.00
N SER A 76 3.20 -3.65 5.33
CA SER A 76 2.53 -2.36 5.14
C SER A 76 2.19 -1.70 6.49
N LEU A 77 1.66 -2.47 7.44
CA LEU A 77 1.33 -1.97 8.77
C LEU A 77 2.58 -1.61 9.58
N LYS A 78 3.65 -2.41 9.49
CA LYS A 78 4.94 -2.17 10.18
C LYS A 78 5.58 -0.86 9.72
N HIS A 79 5.60 -0.61 8.40
CA HIS A 79 6.20 0.58 7.81
C HIS A 79 5.25 1.78 7.80
N PHE A 80 3.96 1.58 8.08
CA PHE A 80 3.00 2.68 8.14
C PHE A 80 3.45 3.74 9.15
N GLN A 81 3.52 4.96 8.68
CA GLN A 81 3.76 6.13 9.52
C GLN A 81 2.51 7.02 9.44
N ALA A 82 2.02 7.49 10.58
CA ALA A 82 0.98 8.49 10.56
C ALA A 82 1.51 9.73 9.84
N SER A 83 0.75 10.23 8.89
CA SER A 83 1.06 11.50 8.25
C SER A 83 1.25 12.56 9.35
N ARG A 84 2.44 13.14 9.40
CA ARG A 84 2.75 14.22 10.34
C ARG A 84 2.26 15.57 9.82
N GLY A 85 1.19 15.57 9.03
CA GLY A 85 0.73 16.77 8.33
C GLY A 85 1.55 17.13 7.10
N ARG A 86 2.48 16.26 6.68
CA ARG A 86 3.19 16.40 5.42
C ARG A 86 2.26 16.00 4.28
N SER A 87 2.12 16.87 3.31
CA SER A 87 1.49 16.52 2.05
C SER A 87 2.37 15.51 1.28
N PRO A 88 1.80 14.49 0.63
CA PRO A 88 2.55 13.50 -0.13
C PRO A 88 3.24 14.10 -1.35
N ASP A 89 4.34 13.50 -1.77
CA ASP A 89 4.84 13.66 -3.12
C ASP A 89 4.08 12.70 -4.04
N LEU A 90 3.83 13.14 -5.27
CA LEU A 90 3.11 12.39 -6.28
C LEU A 90 4.08 11.92 -7.36
N TYR A 91 4.21 10.62 -7.52
CA TYR A 91 5.13 9.99 -8.49
C TYR A 91 4.35 9.30 -9.60
N TRP A 92 4.83 9.42 -10.84
CA TRP A 92 4.37 8.59 -11.95
C TRP A 92 5.44 8.43 -13.01
N PHE A 93 5.38 7.30 -13.71
CA PHE A 93 6.32 6.97 -14.77
C PHE A 93 5.79 7.40 -16.13
N ASN A 94 6.50 8.33 -16.79
CA ASN A 94 6.13 8.89 -18.08
C ASN A 94 7.35 8.94 -19.02
N PRO A 95 7.82 7.78 -19.51
CA PRO A 95 9.08 7.69 -20.26
C PRO A 95 9.03 8.32 -21.66
N ASP A 96 7.83 8.59 -22.18
CA ASP A 96 7.61 9.14 -23.52
C ASP A 96 7.18 10.62 -23.54
N VAL A 97 7.33 11.31 -22.41
CA VAL A 97 6.90 12.72 -22.27
C VAL A 97 7.52 13.63 -23.31
N GLU A 98 8.80 13.45 -23.64
CA GLU A 98 9.49 14.28 -24.64
C GLU A 98 8.94 14.02 -26.05
N LEU A 99 8.64 12.77 -26.38
CA LEU A 99 8.07 12.40 -27.69
C LEU A 99 6.63 12.92 -27.82
N ALA A 100 5.84 12.80 -26.75
CA ALA A 100 4.51 13.35 -26.69
C ALA A 100 4.48 14.89 -26.78
N ALA A 101 5.47 15.56 -26.17
CA ALA A 101 5.62 17.01 -26.27
C ALA A 101 6.08 17.47 -27.67
N ALA A 102 6.89 16.68 -28.35
CA ALA A 102 7.40 16.97 -29.68
C ALA A 102 6.32 16.77 -30.78
N SER A 103 5.31 15.96 -30.54
CA SER A 103 4.25 15.65 -31.51
C SER A 103 2.91 15.49 -30.85
N GLN A 104 1.94 16.37 -31.21
CA GLN A 104 0.56 16.28 -30.71
C GLN A 104 -0.18 15.01 -31.15
N THR A 105 0.32 14.31 -32.16
CA THR A 105 -0.25 13.07 -32.69
C THR A 105 0.54 11.84 -32.26
N TRP A 106 1.47 11.99 -31.32
CA TRP A 106 2.25 10.86 -30.80
C TRP A 106 1.35 9.83 -30.14
N THR A 107 1.48 8.61 -30.59
CA THR A 107 0.87 7.44 -29.95
C THR A 107 1.97 6.42 -29.73
N PRO A 108 2.23 6.00 -28.49
CA PRO A 108 3.30 5.05 -28.24
C PRO A 108 3.01 3.70 -28.91
N PRO A 109 4.01 3.07 -29.53
CA PRO A 109 3.88 1.71 -30.01
C PRO A 109 3.58 0.75 -28.85
N LYS A 110 2.79 -0.29 -29.09
CA LYS A 110 2.38 -1.27 -28.07
C LYS A 110 3.56 -1.80 -27.22
N ARG A 111 4.71 -2.06 -27.86
CA ARG A 111 5.93 -2.53 -27.16
C ARG A 111 6.45 -1.51 -26.16
N LEU A 112 6.32 -0.21 -26.43
CA LEU A 112 6.76 0.84 -25.52
C LEU A 112 5.78 0.97 -24.35
N GLU A 113 4.48 0.82 -24.60
CA GLU A 113 3.48 0.79 -23.52
C GLU A 113 3.70 -0.39 -22.58
N ASP A 114 3.94 -1.59 -23.12
CA ASP A 114 4.20 -2.80 -22.35
C ASP A 114 5.48 -2.63 -21.50
N LEU A 115 6.57 -2.13 -22.11
CA LEU A 115 7.82 -1.84 -21.40
C LEU A 115 7.62 -0.80 -20.29
N ALA A 116 6.86 0.26 -20.57
CA ALA A 116 6.57 1.29 -19.59
C ALA A 116 5.77 0.72 -18.41
N ALA A 117 4.81 -0.16 -18.68
CA ALA A 117 4.03 -0.83 -17.65
C ALA A 117 4.88 -1.76 -16.77
N ASP A 118 5.86 -2.44 -17.34
CA ASP A 118 6.79 -3.30 -16.60
C ASP A 118 7.76 -2.49 -15.71
N LEU A 119 8.25 -1.36 -16.24
CA LEU A 119 9.23 -0.52 -15.53
C LEU A 119 8.61 0.37 -14.44
N GLU A 120 7.33 0.70 -14.52
CA GLU A 120 6.69 1.60 -13.55
C GLU A 120 6.71 1.05 -12.12
N TYR A 121 6.73 -0.29 -11.95
CA TYR A 121 6.88 -0.92 -10.63
C TYR A 121 8.26 -0.68 -10.01
N ALA A 122 9.31 -0.68 -10.82
CA ALA A 122 10.65 -0.34 -10.34
C ALA A 122 10.72 1.12 -9.90
N PHE A 123 10.03 2.02 -10.61
CA PHE A 123 9.92 3.42 -10.24
C PHE A 123 9.15 3.64 -8.94
N ALA A 124 8.14 2.82 -8.65
CA ALA A 124 7.42 2.89 -7.38
C ALA A 124 8.33 2.68 -6.16
N LEU A 125 9.45 1.96 -6.31
CA LEU A 125 10.45 1.79 -5.25
C LEU A 125 11.29 3.05 -5.00
N ALA A 126 11.23 4.05 -5.87
CA ALA A 126 11.90 5.34 -5.69
C ALA A 126 11.17 6.28 -4.72
N ALA A 127 9.90 6.02 -4.41
CA ALA A 127 9.18 6.77 -3.39
C ALA A 127 9.83 6.56 -2.01
N THR A 128 10.13 7.66 -1.32
CA THR A 128 10.97 7.65 -0.12
C THR A 128 10.17 7.56 1.18
N SER A 129 8.86 7.72 1.11
CA SER A 129 7.96 7.71 2.26
C SER A 129 6.74 6.84 1.99
N SER A 130 6.22 6.20 3.03
CA SER A 130 4.93 5.50 2.99
C SER A 130 3.74 6.44 2.74
N ASP A 131 3.95 7.74 2.95
CA ASP A 131 2.94 8.78 2.71
C ASP A 131 2.92 9.24 1.26
N ASP A 132 3.96 8.93 0.47
CA ASP A 132 4.04 9.29 -0.93
C ASP A 132 3.06 8.45 -1.76
N LEU A 133 2.55 9.03 -2.83
CA LEU A 133 1.60 8.40 -3.73
C LEU A 133 2.24 8.11 -5.07
N VAL A 134 2.12 6.88 -5.54
CA VAL A 134 2.62 6.48 -6.85
C VAL A 134 1.45 6.10 -7.75
N LEU A 135 1.39 6.72 -8.92
CA LEU A 135 0.38 6.39 -9.92
C LEU A 135 0.93 5.35 -10.90
N LEU A 136 0.15 4.31 -11.09
CA LEU A 136 0.50 3.17 -11.95
C LEU A 136 -0.58 2.96 -13.01
N ARG A 137 -0.19 2.55 -14.22
CA ARG A 137 -1.13 2.11 -15.27
C ARG A 137 -1.87 0.86 -14.84
N ASN A 138 -1.11 -0.07 -14.24
CA ASN A 138 -1.65 -1.32 -13.71
C ASN A 138 -1.34 -1.41 -12.22
N LEU A 139 -2.37 -1.55 -11.39
CA LEU A 139 -2.16 -1.74 -9.96
C LEU A 139 -1.52 -3.12 -9.69
N PRO A 140 -0.62 -3.20 -8.68
CA PRO A 140 -0.01 -4.48 -8.31
C PRO A 140 -1.07 -5.46 -7.82
N THR A 141 -0.98 -6.70 -8.28
CA THR A 141 -1.84 -7.77 -7.79
C THR A 141 -1.51 -8.09 -6.33
N ALA A 142 -2.46 -8.69 -5.60
CA ALA A 142 -2.22 -9.15 -4.23
C ALA A 142 -1.01 -10.11 -4.16
N HIS A 143 -0.85 -10.97 -5.18
CA HIS A 143 0.29 -11.89 -5.27
C HIS A 143 1.63 -11.16 -5.44
N HIS A 144 1.68 -10.12 -6.28
CA HIS A 144 2.89 -9.31 -6.47
C HIS A 144 3.27 -8.57 -5.18
N ARG A 145 2.29 -7.96 -4.50
CA ARG A 145 2.52 -7.29 -3.20
C ARG A 145 3.06 -8.26 -2.15
N GLU A 146 2.48 -9.45 -2.06
CA GLU A 146 2.93 -10.50 -1.15
C GLU A 146 4.37 -10.94 -1.45
N TYR A 147 4.70 -11.14 -2.74
CA TYR A 147 6.07 -11.48 -3.18
C TYR A 147 7.07 -10.41 -2.75
N LEU A 148 6.78 -9.12 -2.95
CA LEU A 148 7.67 -8.03 -2.54
C LEU A 148 7.82 -7.95 -1.03
N ALA A 149 6.73 -8.13 -0.27
CA ALA A 149 6.76 -8.12 1.18
C ALA A 149 7.65 -9.24 1.76
N GLN A 150 7.61 -10.45 1.16
CA GLN A 150 8.49 -11.56 1.53
C GLN A 150 9.98 -11.23 1.33
N HIS A 151 10.29 -10.31 0.40
CA HIS A 151 11.64 -9.81 0.14
C HIS A 151 11.97 -8.51 0.89
N ASN A 152 11.16 -8.13 1.90
CA ASN A 152 11.29 -6.90 2.68
C ASN A 152 11.20 -5.61 1.83
N LEU A 153 10.53 -5.66 0.69
CA LEU A 153 10.20 -4.51 -0.13
C LEU A 153 8.75 -4.08 0.16
N SER A 154 8.56 -2.83 0.55
CA SER A 154 7.24 -2.26 0.78
C SER A 154 6.84 -1.35 -0.38
N PHE A 155 5.59 -1.44 -0.81
CA PHE A 155 5.00 -0.48 -1.72
C PHE A 155 4.54 0.77 -0.95
N PRO A 156 4.71 1.97 -1.52
CA PRO A 156 4.01 3.17 -1.06
C PRO A 156 2.50 3.06 -1.31
N GLU A 157 1.74 4.09 -0.99
CA GLU A 157 0.35 4.17 -1.45
C GLU A 157 0.33 4.22 -2.99
N VAL A 158 -0.52 3.41 -3.61
CA VAL A 158 -0.65 3.37 -5.08
C VAL A 158 -2.07 3.67 -5.52
N ALA A 159 -2.21 4.36 -6.65
CA ALA A 159 -3.50 4.64 -7.28
C ALA A 159 -3.38 4.51 -8.82
N PRO A 160 -4.50 4.33 -9.53
CA PRO A 160 -4.49 4.30 -10.99
C PRO A 160 -4.01 5.62 -11.59
N LEU A 161 -3.15 5.56 -12.61
CA LEU A 161 -2.69 6.76 -13.33
C LEU A 161 -3.87 7.55 -13.95
N SER A 162 -4.96 6.88 -14.29
CA SER A 162 -6.21 7.51 -14.76
C SER A 162 -6.85 8.48 -13.75
N GLU A 163 -6.52 8.33 -12.47
CA GLU A 163 -7.04 9.19 -11.39
C GLU A 163 -6.20 10.45 -11.14
N LEU A 164 -5.11 10.68 -11.89
CA LEU A 164 -4.22 11.83 -11.72
C LEU A 164 -4.97 13.16 -11.57
N THR A 165 -5.94 13.43 -12.44
CA THR A 165 -6.70 14.69 -12.43
C THR A 165 -7.57 14.84 -11.18
N THR A 166 -8.16 13.74 -10.72
CA THR A 166 -8.98 13.70 -9.50
C THR A 166 -8.12 13.89 -8.27
N ILE A 167 -7.00 13.19 -8.20
CA ILE A 167 -6.05 13.27 -7.09
C ILE A 167 -5.50 14.69 -6.92
N ARG A 168 -5.15 15.37 -8.03
CA ARG A 168 -4.71 16.78 -8.01
C ARG A 168 -5.76 17.73 -7.44
N LYS A 169 -7.04 17.42 -7.60
CA LYS A 169 -8.14 18.26 -7.09
C LYS A 169 -8.48 17.99 -5.63
N GLU A 170 -8.35 16.73 -5.22
CA GLU A 170 -8.87 16.28 -3.93
C GLU A 170 -7.78 16.18 -2.84
N ARG A 171 -6.52 16.02 -3.25
CA ARG A 171 -5.40 15.87 -2.31
C ARG A 171 -4.46 17.09 -2.37
N ASN A 172 -4.00 17.51 -1.20
CA ASN A 172 -2.95 18.50 -1.09
C ASN A 172 -1.60 17.83 -1.38
N ILE A 173 -1.12 17.91 -2.63
CA ILE A 173 0.17 17.36 -3.07
C ILE A 173 1.28 18.37 -2.78
N ARG A 174 2.38 17.91 -2.20
CA ARG A 174 3.55 18.74 -1.90
C ARG A 174 4.37 19.01 -3.17
N GLU A 175 4.69 17.97 -3.90
CA GLU A 175 5.50 18.02 -5.11
C GLU A 175 5.09 16.92 -6.08
N GLU A 176 5.02 17.26 -7.34
CA GLU A 176 4.83 16.30 -8.42
C GLU A 176 6.20 15.89 -8.97
N ARG A 177 6.43 14.58 -9.05
CA ARG A 177 7.69 13.96 -9.46
C ARG A 177 7.45 12.99 -10.62
N PRO A 178 7.12 13.50 -11.81
CA PRO A 178 7.06 12.67 -12.99
C PRO A 178 8.45 12.22 -13.41
N TRP A 179 8.57 10.96 -13.88
CA TRP A 179 9.77 10.52 -14.57
C TRP A 179 9.69 10.95 -16.02
N GLY A 180 10.76 11.57 -16.55
CA GLY A 180 10.87 11.95 -17.96
C GLY A 180 10.64 13.45 -18.23
N ILE A 181 10.89 14.30 -17.27
CA ILE A 181 10.97 15.77 -17.45
C ILE A 181 12.41 16.21 -17.26
#